data_f04ed9955eebc61beb49265d564f482e
#
_entry.id   f04ed9955eebc61beb49265d564f482e
#
_cell.length_a   1.000
_cell.length_b   1.000
_cell.length_c   1.000
_cell.angle_alpha   90.00
_cell.angle_beta   90.00
_cell.angle_gamma   90.00
#
_symmetry.space_group_name_H-M   'P 1'
#
loop_
_entity.id
_entity.type
_entity.pdbx_description
1 polymer ?
#
loop_
_entity_poly.entity_id
_entity_poly.type
_entity_poly.pdbx_seq_one_letter_code
_entity_poly.pdbx_strand_id
1 'polypeptide(L)'
;MYIPADVYPIENTEGLCEINTVICNNLLQMLGKEMHYDCIVLNMGTRFKGFFDILDRCSDIYLVQKKGGISQWREYEFTEELIERGLSNVVERIKLIEPPVITTPVSTCDKLVELWKWNEFGDVIRNMTRGISCAG
;
A
#
# COMPACT_ATOMS: atom_id res chain seq x y z
N MET A 1 10.45 -0.18 -16.37
CA MET A 1 10.01 0.11 -14.99
C MET A 1 11.20 -0.08 -14.06
N TYR A 2 11.66 0.98 -13.47
CA TYR A 2 12.73 0.90 -12.47
C TYR A 2 12.10 0.64 -11.12
N ILE A 3 12.36 -0.52 -10.56
CA ILE A 3 12.02 -0.82 -9.18
C ILE A 3 13.31 -0.57 -8.39
N PRO A 4 13.37 0.46 -7.53
CA PRO A 4 14.55 0.62 -6.71
C PRO A 4 14.74 -0.64 -5.89
N ALA A 5 15.95 -1.20 -5.97
CA ALA A 5 16.30 -2.40 -5.22
C ALA A 5 16.37 -2.18 -3.71
N ASP A 6 16.37 -0.93 -3.29
CA ASP A 6 16.52 -0.56 -1.90
C ASP A 6 15.14 -0.54 -1.20
N VAL A 7 14.79 -1.68 -0.64
CA VAL A 7 13.72 -1.77 0.33
C VAL A 7 14.33 -1.49 1.69
N TYR A 8 13.84 -0.47 2.37
CA TYR A 8 14.24 -0.16 3.75
C TYR A 8 13.21 -0.76 4.72
N PRO A 9 13.36 -2.03 5.12
CA PRO A 9 12.43 -2.62 6.06
C PRO A 9 12.64 -2.04 7.45
N ILE A 10 11.54 -1.74 8.12
CA ILE A 10 11.58 -1.45 9.55
C ILE A 10 11.51 -2.79 10.27
N GLU A 11 12.65 -3.25 10.77
CA GLU A 11 12.80 -4.60 11.32
C GLU A 11 12.27 -4.75 12.74
N ASN A 12 12.04 -3.66 13.45
CA ASN A 12 11.61 -3.70 14.85
C ASN A 12 10.62 -2.58 15.21
N THR A 13 9.96 -2.74 16.35
CA THR A 13 9.00 -1.75 16.86
C THR A 13 9.64 -0.44 17.29
N GLU A 14 10.91 -0.43 17.64
CA GLU A 14 11.66 0.78 18.00
C GLU A 14 11.80 1.69 16.78
N GLY A 15 12.15 1.12 15.61
CA GLY A 15 12.21 1.86 14.36
C GLY A 15 10.86 2.48 13.97
N LEU A 16 9.75 1.81 14.26
CA LEU A 16 8.40 2.35 14.04
C LEU A 16 8.09 3.54 14.95
N CYS A 17 8.59 3.54 16.18
CA CYS A 17 8.39 4.66 17.11
C CYS A 17 9.11 5.93 16.67
N GLU A 18 10.21 5.79 15.92
CA GLU A 18 10.98 6.93 15.41
C GLU A 18 10.37 7.54 14.15
N ILE A 19 9.55 6.79 13.42
CA ILE A 19 8.88 7.29 12.22
C ILE A 19 7.75 8.22 12.64
N ASN A 20 7.77 9.42 12.07
CA ASN A 20 6.72 10.41 12.25
C ASN A 20 6.39 11.11 10.92
N THR A 21 5.37 11.94 10.94
CA THR A 21 4.91 12.66 9.74
C THR A 21 6.01 13.49 9.08
N VAL A 22 6.89 14.12 9.86
CA VAL A 22 7.98 14.96 9.32
C VAL A 22 8.98 14.11 8.56
N ILE A 23 9.41 12.98 9.11
CA ILE A 23 10.36 12.07 8.46
C ILE A 23 9.75 11.50 7.17
N CYS A 24 8.50 11.06 7.21
CA CYS A 24 7.80 10.55 6.03
C CYS A 24 7.66 11.62 4.96
N ASN A 25 7.31 12.84 5.31
CA ASN A 25 7.18 13.95 4.37
C ASN A 25 8.51 14.29 3.72
N ASN A 26 9.58 14.32 4.49
CA ASN A 26 10.93 14.59 3.98
C ASN A 26 11.37 13.49 3.01
N LEU A 27 11.10 12.23 3.33
CA LEU A 27 11.40 11.10 2.47
C LEU A 27 10.63 11.17 1.15
N LEU A 28 9.32 11.42 1.20
CA LEU A 28 8.48 11.55 0.01
C LEU A 28 8.90 12.72 -0.87
N GLN A 29 9.28 13.84 -0.26
CA GLN A 29 9.78 15.00 -0.97
C GLN A 29 11.10 14.71 -1.67
N MET A 30 12.01 14.02 -0.99
CA MET A 30 13.30 13.62 -1.57
C MET A 30 13.08 12.66 -2.76
N LEU A 31 12.26 11.63 -2.60
CA LEU A 31 11.97 10.67 -3.65
C LEU A 31 11.29 11.31 -4.87
N GLY A 32 10.36 12.21 -4.65
CA GLY A 32 9.62 12.85 -5.74
C GLY A 32 10.38 13.97 -6.45
N LYS A 33 11.06 14.82 -5.70
CA LYS A 33 11.74 16.02 -6.25
C LYS A 33 13.19 15.80 -6.63
N GLU A 34 13.95 15.14 -5.78
CA GLU A 34 15.39 14.98 -5.98
C GLU A 34 15.74 13.76 -6.83
N MET A 35 15.02 12.67 -6.65
CA MET A 35 15.26 11.43 -7.37
C MET A 35 14.37 11.25 -8.61
N HIS A 36 13.41 12.14 -8.82
CA HIS A 36 12.54 12.19 -10.01
C HIS A 36 11.78 10.89 -10.30
N TYR A 37 11.28 10.23 -9.27
CA TYR A 37 10.40 9.08 -9.46
C TYR A 37 9.00 9.51 -9.91
N ASP A 38 8.48 8.85 -10.92
CA ASP A 38 7.13 9.09 -11.44
C ASP A 38 6.05 8.53 -10.53
N CYS A 39 6.36 7.44 -9.84
CA CYS A 39 5.44 6.76 -8.94
C CYS A 39 6.16 6.27 -7.69
N ILE A 40 5.56 6.53 -6.54
CA ILE A 40 6.03 6.06 -5.24
C ILE A 40 4.97 5.12 -4.68
N VAL A 41 5.35 3.88 -4.40
CA VAL A 41 4.48 2.88 -3.79
C VAL A 41 4.85 2.73 -2.32
N LEU A 42 3.89 2.98 -1.44
CA LEU A 42 4.04 2.83 0.00
C LEU A 42 3.34 1.55 0.47
N ASN A 43 4.10 0.64 1.04
CA ASN A 43 3.54 -0.52 1.72
C ASN A 43 3.38 -0.21 3.22
N MET A 44 2.13 0.02 3.64
CA MET A 44 1.80 0.48 4.97
C MET A 44 1.11 -0.63 5.78
N GLY A 45 1.80 -1.74 5.99
CA GLY A 45 1.26 -2.91 6.68
C GLY A 45 1.02 -2.72 8.17
N THR A 46 1.69 -1.77 8.80
CA THR A 46 1.59 -1.49 10.24
C THR A 46 1.38 0.00 10.48
N ARG A 47 0.53 0.32 11.44
CA ARG A 47 0.27 1.71 11.81
C ARG A 47 1.45 2.32 12.56
N PHE A 48 1.74 3.57 12.26
CA PHE A 48 2.76 4.38 12.91
C PHE A 48 2.24 5.80 13.15
N LYS A 49 2.97 6.58 13.91
CA LYS A 49 2.60 7.99 14.12
C LYS A 49 2.67 8.74 12.78
N GLY A 50 1.59 9.36 12.38
CA GLY A 50 1.47 10.04 11.09
C GLY A 50 0.92 9.17 9.95
N PHE A 51 0.53 7.94 10.24
CA PHE A 51 -0.06 7.01 9.26
C PHE A 51 -1.22 7.64 8.48
N PHE A 52 -2.15 8.28 9.17
CA PHE A 52 -3.33 8.88 8.54
C PHE A 52 -3.00 10.12 7.72
N ASP A 53 -1.99 10.90 8.15
CA ASP A 53 -1.52 12.07 7.39
C ASP A 53 -0.89 11.64 6.05
N ILE A 54 -0.10 10.58 6.07
CA ILE A 54 0.48 10.02 4.85
C ILE A 54 -0.59 9.44 3.95
N LEU A 55 -1.56 8.73 4.53
CA LEU A 55 -2.66 8.14 3.77
C LEU A 55 -3.49 9.22 3.05
N ASP A 56 -3.72 10.35 3.70
CA ASP A 56 -4.43 11.50 3.10
C ASP A 56 -3.67 12.09 1.90
N ARG A 57 -2.37 11.96 1.86
CA ARG A 57 -1.51 12.45 0.77
C ARG A 57 -1.40 11.48 -0.41
N CYS A 58 -1.81 10.24 -0.26
CA CYS A 58 -1.78 9.27 -1.34
C CYS A 58 -2.86 9.57 -2.37
N SER A 59 -2.50 9.53 -3.66
CA SER A 59 -3.47 9.71 -4.74
C SER A 59 -4.37 8.49 -4.93
N ASP A 60 -3.80 7.31 -4.80
CA ASP A 60 -4.52 6.04 -4.87
C ASP A 60 -4.23 5.20 -3.63
N ILE A 61 -5.26 4.57 -3.09
CA ILE A 61 -5.15 3.75 -1.89
C ILE A 61 -5.75 2.38 -2.18
N TYR A 62 -4.95 1.34 -1.98
CA TYR A 62 -5.37 -0.04 -2.19
C TYR A 62 -5.37 -0.78 -0.86
N LEU A 63 -6.54 -1.22 -0.45
CA LEU A 63 -6.71 -2.03 0.74
C LEU A 63 -6.79 -3.50 0.35
N VAL A 64 -5.78 -4.24 0.73
CA VAL A 64 -5.69 -5.68 0.46
C VAL A 64 -6.37 -6.43 1.59
N GLN A 65 -7.40 -7.21 1.28
CA GLN A 65 -8.12 -7.99 2.27
C GLN A 65 -8.43 -9.40 1.77
N LYS A 66 -8.47 -10.33 2.69
CA LYS A 66 -8.94 -11.69 2.42
C LYS A 66 -10.46 -11.75 2.51
N LYS A 67 -11.07 -12.72 1.81
CA LYS A 67 -12.48 -13.03 1.99
C LYS A 67 -12.75 -13.55 3.41
N GLY A 68 -13.85 -13.10 4.00
CA GLY A 68 -14.31 -13.58 5.29
C GLY A 68 -14.84 -12.47 6.20
N GLY A 69 -15.69 -12.83 7.14
CA GLY A 69 -16.38 -11.89 8.01
C GLY A 69 -15.46 -11.03 8.88
N ILE A 70 -14.34 -11.59 9.36
CA ILE A 70 -13.36 -10.84 10.18
C ILE A 70 -12.69 -9.77 9.36
N SER A 71 -12.33 -10.07 8.11
CA SER A 71 -11.70 -9.08 7.22
C SER A 71 -12.65 -7.95 6.86
N GLN A 72 -13.91 -8.28 6.60
CA GLN A 72 -14.96 -7.29 6.33
C GLN A 72 -15.23 -6.40 7.54
N TRP A 73 -15.22 -6.99 8.72
CA TRP A 73 -15.41 -6.23 9.96
C TRP A 73 -14.26 -5.26 10.22
N ARG A 74 -13.01 -5.68 9.99
CA ARG A 74 -11.82 -4.82 10.09
C ARG A 74 -11.83 -3.69 9.08
N GLU A 75 -12.28 -3.95 7.86
CA GLU A 75 -12.48 -2.92 6.84
C GLU A 75 -13.50 -1.89 7.31
N TYR A 76 -14.63 -2.35 7.83
CA TYR A 76 -15.66 -1.47 8.37
C TYR A 76 -15.11 -0.59 9.50
N GLU A 77 -14.44 -1.17 10.48
CA GLU A 77 -13.81 -0.40 11.58
C GLU A 77 -12.81 0.63 11.08
N PHE A 78 -11.99 0.25 10.12
CA PHE A 78 -11.01 1.17 9.52
C PHE A 78 -11.69 2.33 8.80
N THR A 79 -12.75 2.05 8.07
CA THR A 79 -13.55 3.06 7.37
C THR A 79 -14.21 4.03 8.37
N GLU A 80 -14.81 3.50 9.43
CA GLU A 80 -15.41 4.33 10.48
C GLU A 80 -14.37 5.22 11.16
N GLU A 81 -13.18 4.68 11.46
CA GLU A 81 -12.10 5.46 12.04
C GLU A 81 -11.65 6.61 11.12
N LEU A 82 -11.58 6.38 9.82
CA LEU A 82 -11.27 7.44 8.84
C LEU A 82 -12.33 8.53 8.85
N ILE A 83 -13.60 8.16 8.89
CA ILE A 83 -14.71 9.11 8.95
C ILE A 83 -14.66 9.92 10.23
N GLU A 84 -14.45 9.28 11.37
CA GLU A 84 -14.33 9.95 12.68
C GLU A 84 -13.15 10.95 12.73
N ARG A 85 -12.09 10.68 12.00
CA ARG A 85 -10.93 11.59 11.87
C ARG A 85 -11.14 12.70 10.85
N GLY A 86 -12.31 12.77 10.20
CA GLY A 86 -12.59 13.77 9.16
C GLY A 86 -11.93 13.45 7.81
N LEU A 87 -11.56 12.20 7.57
CA LEU A 87 -10.88 11.74 6.35
C LEU A 87 -11.84 11.01 5.39
N SER A 88 -13.06 11.49 5.26
CA SER A 88 -14.04 10.90 4.32
C SER A 88 -13.56 10.88 2.86
N ASN A 89 -12.75 11.88 2.49
CA ASN A 89 -12.11 11.95 1.18
C ASN A 89 -11.12 10.79 0.94
N VAL A 90 -10.49 10.28 2.00
CA VAL A 90 -9.63 9.11 1.92
C VAL A 90 -10.45 7.86 1.64
N VAL A 91 -11.59 7.71 2.31
CA VAL A 91 -12.50 6.58 2.10
C VAL A 91 -12.94 6.46 0.65
N GLU A 92 -13.25 7.58 0.00
CA GLU A 92 -13.64 7.61 -1.41
C GLU A 92 -12.54 7.14 -2.37
N ARG A 93 -11.28 7.23 -1.97
CA ARG A 93 -10.11 6.80 -2.77
C ARG A 93 -9.70 5.35 -2.52
N ILE A 94 -10.28 4.68 -1.54
CA ILE A 94 -9.93 3.31 -1.21
C ILE A 94 -10.52 2.35 -2.25
N LYS A 95 -9.64 1.53 -2.82
CA LYS A 95 -9.99 0.43 -3.72
C LYS A 95 -9.65 -0.88 -3.03
N LEU A 96 -10.63 -1.77 -2.92
CA LEU A 96 -10.44 -3.08 -2.31
C LEU A 96 -9.83 -4.06 -3.29
N ILE A 97 -8.85 -4.81 -2.82
CA ILE A 97 -8.22 -5.89 -3.58
C ILE A 97 -8.31 -7.17 -2.77
N GLU A 98 -8.84 -8.20 -3.38
CA GLU A 98 -8.84 -9.55 -2.82
C GLU A 98 -7.77 -10.39 -3.51
N PRO A 99 -6.69 -10.78 -2.81
CA PRO A 99 -5.72 -11.68 -3.37
C PRO A 99 -6.32 -13.08 -3.53
N PRO A 100 -5.97 -13.81 -4.59
CA PRO A 100 -6.44 -15.17 -4.79
C PRO A 100 -5.90 -16.10 -3.70
N VAL A 101 -6.68 -17.13 -3.37
CA VAL A 101 -6.22 -18.18 -2.47
C VAL A 101 -5.24 -19.07 -3.22
N ILE A 102 -4.04 -19.20 -2.68
CA ILE A 102 -3.02 -20.11 -3.23
C ILE A 102 -3.12 -21.44 -2.51
N THR A 103 -3.49 -22.46 -3.24
CA THR A 103 -3.61 -23.83 -2.72
C THR A 103 -2.35 -24.67 -2.97
N THR A 104 -1.50 -24.25 -3.90
CA THR A 104 -0.27 -24.93 -4.23
C THR A 104 0.85 -24.51 -3.28
N PRO A 105 1.62 -25.45 -2.70
CA PRO A 105 2.77 -25.11 -1.88
C PRO A 105 3.79 -24.29 -2.67
N VAL A 106 4.18 -23.14 -2.12
CA VAL A 106 5.18 -22.26 -2.73
C VAL A 106 6.37 -22.18 -1.80
N SER A 107 7.54 -22.57 -2.29
CA SER A 107 8.75 -22.65 -1.48
C SER A 107 9.58 -21.37 -1.44
N THR A 108 9.36 -20.47 -2.39
CA THR A 108 10.12 -19.22 -2.51
C THR A 108 9.23 -18.06 -2.94
N CYS A 109 9.65 -16.85 -2.59
CA CYS A 109 8.96 -15.62 -3.00
C CYS A 109 8.89 -15.48 -4.54
N ASP A 110 9.96 -15.85 -5.24
CA ASP A 110 10.02 -15.77 -6.70
C ASP A 110 8.97 -16.66 -7.37
N LYS A 111 8.79 -17.87 -6.85
CA LYS A 111 7.75 -18.80 -7.34
C LYS A 111 6.35 -18.26 -7.07
N LEU A 112 6.14 -17.59 -5.96
CA LEU A 112 4.87 -16.93 -5.64
C LEU A 112 4.58 -15.82 -6.63
N VAL A 113 5.55 -14.97 -6.93
CA VAL A 113 5.43 -13.88 -7.89
C VAL A 113 5.13 -14.42 -9.29
N GLU A 114 5.83 -15.47 -9.74
CA GLU A 114 5.57 -16.11 -11.03
C GLU A 114 4.16 -16.69 -11.11
N LEU A 115 3.67 -17.31 -10.04
CA LEU A 115 2.31 -17.83 -9.98
C LEU A 115 1.27 -16.73 -10.12
N TRP A 116 1.46 -15.61 -9.40
CA TRP A 116 0.54 -14.47 -9.43
C TRP A 116 0.60 -13.72 -10.76
N LYS A 117 1.74 -13.65 -11.40
CA LYS A 117 1.93 -12.96 -12.69
C LYS A 117 0.99 -13.45 -13.78
N TRP A 118 0.69 -14.73 -13.79
CA TRP A 118 -0.06 -15.40 -14.85
C TRP A 118 -1.50 -15.76 -14.47
N ASN A 119 -1.98 -15.36 -13.31
CA ASN A 119 -3.35 -15.58 -12.88
C ASN A 119 -4.17 -14.26 -12.86
N GLU A 120 -5.40 -14.37 -12.42
CA GLU A 120 -6.31 -13.22 -12.31
C GLU A 120 -5.76 -12.07 -11.45
N PHE A 121 -4.95 -12.40 -10.44
CA PHE A 121 -4.31 -11.38 -9.60
C PHE A 121 -3.30 -10.53 -10.40
N GLY A 122 -2.55 -11.16 -11.28
CA GLY A 122 -1.66 -10.45 -12.22
C GLY A 122 -2.42 -9.49 -13.12
N ASP A 123 -3.62 -9.86 -13.57
CA ASP A 123 -4.47 -8.99 -14.36
C ASP A 123 -4.97 -7.78 -13.55
N VAL A 124 -5.37 -8.00 -12.31
CA VAL A 124 -5.74 -6.91 -11.39
C VAL A 124 -4.59 -5.93 -11.20
N ILE A 125 -3.38 -6.42 -10.94
CA ILE A 125 -2.19 -5.57 -10.76
C ILE A 125 -1.87 -4.80 -12.04
N ARG A 126 -1.93 -5.44 -13.21
CA ARG A 126 -1.70 -4.76 -14.48
C ARG A 126 -2.73 -3.66 -14.75
N ASN A 127 -3.99 -3.90 -14.42
CA ASN A 127 -5.05 -2.90 -14.55
C ASN A 127 -4.86 -1.73 -13.59
N MET A 128 -4.42 -2.00 -12.36
CA MET A 128 -4.07 -0.95 -11.39
C MET A 128 -2.96 -0.04 -11.92
N THR A 129 -1.88 -0.63 -12.45
CA THR A 129 -0.73 0.14 -12.95
C THR A 129 -1.09 0.96 -14.20
N ARG A 130 -2.01 0.52 -15.02
CA ARG A 130 -2.53 1.30 -16.15
C ARG A 130 -3.37 2.50 -15.70
N GLY A 131 -4.07 2.38 -14.58
CA GLY A 131 -4.87 3.45 -13.99
C GLY A 131 -4.05 4.49 -13.23
N ILE A 132 -2.78 4.22 -12.96
CA ILE A 132 -1.86 5.20 -12.37
C ILE A 132 -1.55 6.23 -13.44
N SER A 133 -2.16 7.39 -13.30
CA SER A 133 -1.83 8.56 -14.10
C SER A 133 -0.41 9.01 -13.74
N CYS A 134 0.54 8.71 -14.60
CA CYS A 134 1.82 9.40 -14.55
C CYS A 134 1.52 10.88 -14.84
N ALA A 135 1.44 11.67 -13.79
CA ALA A 135 1.40 13.12 -13.94
C ALA A 135 2.74 13.54 -14.55
N GLY A 136 2.72 13.65 -15.84
CA GLY A 136 3.85 14.22 -16.58
C GLY A 136 4.03 15.69 -16.25
#